data_540dcf19f38bb3412684760142acc4e9
#
_entry.id   540dcf19f38bb3412684760142acc4e9
#
_cell.length_a   1.000
_cell.length_b   1.000
_cell.length_c   1.000
_cell.angle_alpha   90.00
_cell.angle_beta   90.00
_cell.angle_gamma   90.00
#
_symmetry.space_group_name_H-M   'P 1'
#
loop_
_entity.id
_entity.type
_entity.pdbx_description
1 polymer ?
#
loop_
_entity_poly.entity_id
_entity_poly.type
_entity_poly.pdbx_seq_one_letter_code
_entity_poly.pdbx_strand_id
1 'polypeptide(L)'
;MGFLDDITARFKSLIGDEEDAAAEDQQLQKAIATLLVRSLVIDGEETIEEAMKLVDLLKSQFELSDREAEDLFKEAKEAERDATDLFKFTNVVTEKMDRDGRISVLDMMFEIVAADGKVDVFEENLMNRASNLLRVPDYYRDEVRSKLFALMSK
;
A
#
# COMPACT_ATOMS: atom_id res chain seq x y z
N MET A 1 3.67 -18.88 7.01
CA MET A 1 2.56 -18.03 6.75
C MET A 1 2.86 -16.70 7.31
N GLY A 2 2.81 -15.79 6.50
CA GLY A 2 3.27 -14.52 6.84
C GLY A 2 2.12 -13.56 6.92
N PHE A 3 2.46 -12.39 6.87
CA PHE A 3 1.57 -11.29 7.00
C PHE A 3 0.58 -11.15 5.82
N LEU A 4 0.84 -11.82 4.70
CA LEU A 4 -0.07 -11.87 3.56
C LEU A 4 -1.39 -12.54 3.94
N ASP A 5 -1.32 -13.64 4.66
CA ASP A 5 -2.50 -14.36 5.13
C ASP A 5 -3.26 -13.55 6.16
N ASP A 6 -2.56 -12.77 6.97
CA ASP A 6 -3.17 -11.92 7.97
C ASP A 6 -4.04 -10.84 7.35
N ILE A 7 -3.61 -10.22 6.26
CA ILE A 7 -4.41 -9.21 5.57
C ILE A 7 -5.68 -9.83 5.00
N THR A 8 -5.56 -10.96 4.34
CA THR A 8 -6.72 -11.67 3.78
C THR A 8 -7.72 -12.05 4.88
N ALA A 9 -7.21 -12.58 5.99
CA ALA A 9 -8.05 -12.95 7.14
C ALA A 9 -8.73 -11.73 7.75
N ARG A 10 -8.02 -10.60 7.84
CA ARG A 10 -8.58 -9.35 8.37
C ARG A 10 -9.68 -8.79 7.49
N PHE A 11 -9.51 -8.90 6.18
CA PHE A 11 -10.56 -8.55 5.25
C PHE A 11 -11.82 -9.35 5.52
N LYS A 12 -11.68 -10.65 5.65
CA LYS A 12 -12.81 -11.54 5.92
C LYS A 12 -13.48 -11.25 7.25
N SER A 13 -12.71 -10.86 8.26
CA SER A 13 -13.25 -10.59 9.60
C SER A 13 -13.98 -9.25 9.70
N LEU A 14 -13.75 -8.33 8.79
CA LEU A 14 -14.46 -7.05 8.75
C LEU A 14 -15.88 -7.18 8.21
N ILE A 15 -16.21 -8.34 7.68
CA ILE A 15 -17.42 -8.55 6.89
C ILE A 15 -18.58 -9.00 7.75
N GLY A 16 -19.59 -8.13 7.94
CA GLY A 16 -20.79 -8.50 8.66
C GLY A 16 -21.94 -8.94 7.76
N ASP A 17 -22.00 -8.45 6.54
CA ASP A 17 -23.07 -8.71 5.58
C ASP A 17 -22.45 -8.82 4.18
N GLU A 18 -22.86 -9.82 3.40
CA GLU A 18 -22.17 -10.14 2.15
C GLU A 18 -22.13 -9.00 1.13
N GLU A 19 -23.20 -8.27 0.93
CA GLU A 19 -23.25 -7.19 -0.05
C GLU A 19 -22.46 -5.97 0.41
N ASP A 20 -22.65 -5.54 1.65
CA ASP A 20 -21.92 -4.42 2.22
C ASP A 20 -20.45 -4.78 2.37
N ALA A 21 -20.16 -6.03 2.65
CA ALA A 21 -18.82 -6.56 2.77
C ALA A 21 -18.07 -6.47 1.45
N ALA A 22 -18.69 -6.86 0.34
CA ALA A 22 -18.04 -6.82 -0.97
C ALA A 22 -17.71 -5.38 -1.36
N ALA A 23 -18.64 -4.43 -1.11
CA ALA A 23 -18.42 -3.02 -1.42
C ALA A 23 -17.30 -2.43 -0.55
N GLU A 24 -17.26 -2.77 0.74
CA GLU A 24 -16.22 -2.29 1.64
C GLU A 24 -14.87 -2.88 1.30
N ASP A 25 -14.84 -4.18 0.93
CA ASP A 25 -13.62 -4.83 0.47
C ASP A 25 -13.05 -4.14 -0.75
N GLN A 26 -13.90 -3.83 -1.73
CA GLN A 26 -13.47 -3.15 -2.94
C GLN A 26 -12.95 -1.76 -2.64
N GLN A 27 -13.60 -1.03 -1.74
CA GLN A 27 -13.16 0.30 -1.34
C GLN A 27 -11.78 0.25 -0.68
N LEU A 28 -11.58 -0.71 0.22
CA LEU A 28 -10.31 -0.87 0.92
C LEU A 28 -9.21 -1.33 -0.04
N GLN A 29 -9.50 -2.29 -0.91
CA GLN A 29 -8.54 -2.75 -1.92
C GLN A 29 -8.10 -1.61 -2.83
N LYS A 30 -9.05 -0.79 -3.26
CA LYS A 30 -8.76 0.34 -4.13
C LYS A 30 -7.91 1.39 -3.41
N ALA A 31 -8.20 1.66 -2.13
CA ALA A 31 -7.41 2.61 -1.34
C ALA A 31 -5.98 2.12 -1.17
N ILE A 32 -5.79 0.84 -0.83
CA ILE A 32 -4.46 0.26 -0.68
C ILE A 32 -3.72 0.29 -2.02
N ALA A 33 -4.38 -0.15 -3.09
CA ALA A 33 -3.76 -0.15 -4.42
C ALA A 33 -3.34 1.25 -4.84
N THR A 34 -4.14 2.27 -4.52
CA THR A 34 -3.82 3.67 -4.84
C THR A 34 -2.59 4.16 -4.07
N LEU A 35 -2.46 3.77 -2.80
CA LEU A 35 -1.25 4.08 -2.02
C LEU A 35 -0.02 3.41 -2.63
N LEU A 36 -0.16 2.18 -3.10
CA LEU A 36 0.94 1.48 -3.77
C LEU A 36 1.32 2.15 -5.09
N VAL A 37 0.34 2.61 -5.86
CA VAL A 37 0.61 3.35 -7.09
C VAL A 37 1.32 4.66 -6.78
N ARG A 38 0.93 5.35 -5.71
CA ARG A 38 1.63 6.57 -5.28
C ARG A 38 3.10 6.26 -5.00
N SER A 39 3.37 5.14 -4.35
CA SER A 39 4.75 4.70 -4.08
C SER A 39 5.52 4.42 -5.36
N LEU A 40 4.82 3.96 -6.39
CA LEU A 40 5.41 3.66 -7.69
C LEU A 40 5.80 4.91 -8.45
N VAL A 41 4.95 5.95 -8.41
CA VAL A 41 5.09 7.12 -9.31
C VAL A 41 5.73 8.34 -8.65
N ILE A 42 5.99 8.30 -7.34
CA ILE A 42 6.38 9.50 -6.58
C ILE A 42 7.71 10.09 -7.06
N ASP A 43 8.62 9.26 -7.55
CA ASP A 43 9.93 9.73 -8.01
C ASP A 43 9.91 10.16 -9.49
N GLY A 44 8.78 10.04 -10.17
CA GLY A 44 8.65 10.37 -11.58
C GLY A 44 9.19 9.32 -12.53
N GLU A 45 9.71 8.21 -12.01
CA GLU A 45 10.29 7.13 -12.81
C GLU A 45 9.55 5.83 -12.53
N GLU A 46 8.61 5.48 -13.42
CA GLU A 46 7.91 4.20 -13.31
C GLU A 46 8.66 3.16 -14.14
N THR A 47 9.19 2.12 -13.48
CA THR A 47 9.84 1.02 -14.18
C THR A 47 8.87 -0.14 -14.34
N ILE A 48 9.13 -0.99 -15.35
CA ILE A 48 8.34 -2.19 -15.56
C ILE A 48 8.44 -3.13 -14.36
N GLU A 49 9.65 -3.24 -13.77
CA GLU A 49 9.89 -4.11 -12.62
C GLU A 49 9.08 -3.69 -11.41
N GLU A 50 9.02 -2.39 -11.13
CA GLU A 50 8.22 -1.85 -10.04
C GLU A 50 6.73 -2.07 -10.27
N ALA A 51 6.26 -1.85 -11.50
CA ALA A 51 4.87 -2.07 -11.86
C ALA A 51 4.48 -3.54 -11.73
N MET A 52 5.35 -4.45 -12.17
CA MET A 52 5.14 -5.89 -12.02
C MET A 52 5.09 -6.30 -10.56
N LYS A 53 5.99 -5.75 -9.75
CA LYS A 53 6.00 -6.00 -8.30
C LYS A 53 4.68 -5.59 -7.67
N LEU A 54 4.16 -4.43 -8.06
CA LEU A 54 2.91 -3.93 -7.52
C LEU A 54 1.75 -4.86 -7.89
N VAL A 55 1.64 -5.26 -9.16
CA VAL A 55 0.58 -6.16 -9.61
C VAL A 55 0.68 -7.50 -8.88
N ASP A 56 1.88 -8.03 -8.70
CA ASP A 56 2.10 -9.29 -7.97
C ASP A 56 1.66 -9.16 -6.51
N LEU A 57 1.94 -8.02 -5.87
CA LEU A 57 1.47 -7.77 -4.51
C LEU A 57 -0.05 -7.76 -4.44
N LEU A 58 -0.72 -7.11 -5.38
CA LEU A 58 -2.19 -7.09 -5.40
C LEU A 58 -2.76 -8.50 -5.56
N LYS A 59 -2.17 -9.30 -6.45
CA LYS A 59 -2.61 -10.67 -6.65
C LYS A 59 -2.49 -11.50 -5.37
N SER A 60 -1.34 -11.43 -4.72
CA SER A 60 -1.08 -12.27 -3.54
C SER A 60 -1.81 -11.78 -2.31
N GLN A 61 -1.93 -10.48 -2.12
CA GLN A 61 -2.57 -9.91 -0.92
C GLN A 61 -4.08 -10.09 -0.95
N PHE A 62 -4.69 -9.96 -2.11
CA PHE A 62 -6.15 -9.97 -2.25
C PHE A 62 -6.68 -11.21 -2.96
N GLU A 63 -5.81 -12.18 -3.23
CA GLU A 63 -6.19 -13.42 -3.92
C GLU A 63 -6.91 -13.15 -5.24
N LEU A 64 -6.31 -12.27 -6.06
CA LEU A 64 -6.88 -11.88 -7.34
C LEU A 64 -6.27 -12.66 -8.51
N SER A 65 -7.06 -12.85 -9.55
CA SER A 65 -6.54 -13.34 -10.81
C SER A 65 -5.68 -12.28 -11.48
N ASP A 66 -4.94 -12.64 -12.51
CA ASP A 66 -4.13 -11.70 -13.28
C ASP A 66 -4.96 -10.52 -13.76
N ARG A 67 -6.12 -10.83 -14.34
CA ARG A 67 -7.01 -9.81 -14.89
C ARG A 67 -7.58 -8.89 -13.82
N GLU A 68 -8.01 -9.48 -12.69
CA GLU A 68 -8.55 -8.69 -11.59
C GLU A 68 -7.51 -7.73 -11.02
N ALA A 69 -6.26 -8.21 -10.86
CA ALA A 69 -5.17 -7.38 -10.36
C ALA A 69 -4.81 -6.26 -11.35
N GLU A 70 -4.80 -6.57 -12.64
CA GLU A 70 -4.53 -5.56 -13.66
C GLU A 70 -5.63 -4.49 -13.72
N ASP A 71 -6.89 -4.91 -13.60
CA ASP A 71 -8.01 -3.97 -13.58
C ASP A 71 -7.93 -3.08 -12.35
N LEU A 72 -7.60 -3.65 -11.19
CA LEU A 72 -7.43 -2.88 -9.96
C LEU A 72 -6.28 -1.89 -10.08
N PHE A 73 -5.18 -2.31 -10.69
CA PHE A 73 -4.03 -1.44 -10.94
C PHE A 73 -4.42 -0.25 -11.81
N LYS A 74 -5.17 -0.48 -12.88
CA LYS A 74 -5.66 0.60 -13.75
C LYS A 74 -6.56 1.59 -13.01
N GLU A 75 -7.49 1.07 -12.21
CA GLU A 75 -8.37 1.91 -11.40
C GLU A 75 -7.57 2.73 -10.39
N ALA A 76 -6.58 2.11 -9.76
CA ALA A 76 -5.74 2.79 -8.79
C ALA A 76 -4.88 3.88 -9.45
N LYS A 77 -4.40 3.65 -10.67
CA LYS A 77 -3.64 4.67 -11.39
C LYS A 77 -4.51 5.90 -11.69
N GLU A 78 -5.75 5.68 -12.06
CA GLU A 78 -6.68 6.78 -12.29
C GLU A 78 -6.97 7.54 -10.99
N ALA A 79 -7.23 6.81 -9.91
CA ALA A 79 -7.51 7.42 -8.60
C ALA A 79 -6.32 8.23 -8.10
N GLU A 80 -5.11 7.72 -8.27
CA GLU A 80 -3.88 8.42 -7.85
C GLU A 80 -3.70 9.70 -8.68
N ARG A 81 -3.90 9.62 -9.99
CA ARG A 81 -3.77 10.78 -10.88
C ARG A 81 -4.72 11.92 -10.50
N ASP A 82 -5.94 11.57 -10.11
CA ASP A 82 -6.97 12.55 -9.77
C ASP A 82 -6.89 13.05 -8.34
N ALA A 83 -6.07 12.41 -7.50
CA ALA A 83 -5.98 12.74 -6.08
C ALA A 83 -5.07 13.93 -5.83
N THR A 84 -5.48 14.79 -4.88
CA THR A 84 -4.67 15.95 -4.48
C THR A 84 -3.73 15.59 -3.33
N ASP A 85 -4.09 14.63 -2.49
CA ASP A 85 -3.24 14.18 -1.38
C ASP A 85 -3.55 12.73 -0.99
N LEU A 86 -2.75 12.21 -0.05
CA LEU A 86 -2.87 10.83 0.41
C LEU A 86 -3.96 10.61 1.46
N PHE A 87 -4.41 11.68 2.11
CA PHE A 87 -5.27 11.55 3.29
C PHE A 87 -6.54 10.75 3.01
N LYS A 88 -7.14 10.95 1.85
CA LYS A 88 -8.36 10.25 1.45
C LYS A 88 -8.17 8.73 1.51
N PHE A 89 -7.03 8.24 1.05
CA PHE A 89 -6.76 6.80 0.97
C PHE A 89 -6.28 6.23 2.29
N THR A 90 -5.39 6.93 2.97
CA THR A 90 -4.92 6.50 4.30
C THR A 90 -6.07 6.48 5.29
N ASN A 91 -7.01 7.41 5.16
CA ASN A 91 -8.17 7.45 6.05
C ASN A 91 -9.06 6.22 5.91
N VAL A 92 -9.26 5.74 4.68
CA VAL A 92 -10.00 4.50 4.45
C VAL A 92 -9.31 3.33 5.17
N VAL A 93 -8.00 3.26 5.06
CA VAL A 93 -7.22 2.20 5.71
C VAL A 93 -7.32 2.31 7.24
N THR A 94 -7.16 3.50 7.80
CA THR A 94 -7.19 3.67 9.26
C THR A 94 -8.57 3.38 9.85
N GLU A 95 -9.62 3.69 9.12
CA GLU A 95 -10.98 3.40 9.59
C GLU A 95 -11.32 1.91 9.51
N LYS A 96 -10.79 1.19 8.54
CA LYS A 96 -11.20 -0.18 8.25
C LYS A 96 -10.23 -1.24 8.77
N MET A 97 -9.00 -0.87 9.10
CA MET A 97 -7.97 -1.84 9.52
C MET A 97 -7.43 -1.54 10.91
N ASP A 98 -7.06 -2.60 11.62
CA ASP A 98 -6.41 -2.47 12.92
C ASP A 98 -4.93 -2.09 12.72
N ARG A 99 -4.20 -1.98 13.85
CA ARG A 99 -2.78 -1.61 13.86
C ARG A 99 -1.94 -2.49 12.95
N ASP A 100 -2.10 -3.80 13.05
CA ASP A 100 -1.29 -4.73 12.26
C ASP A 100 -1.60 -4.62 10.77
N GLY A 101 -2.86 -4.38 10.42
CA GLY A 101 -3.24 -4.14 9.03
C GLY A 101 -2.62 -2.87 8.46
N ARG A 102 -2.62 -1.80 9.26
CA ARG A 102 -2.00 -0.54 8.83
C ARG A 102 -0.49 -0.67 8.66
N ILE A 103 0.16 -1.41 9.56
CA ILE A 103 1.59 -1.72 9.42
C ILE A 103 1.85 -2.48 8.13
N SER A 104 0.98 -3.45 7.82
CA SER A 104 1.11 -4.24 6.60
C SER A 104 1.01 -3.40 5.34
N VAL A 105 0.12 -2.41 5.33
CA VAL A 105 0.00 -1.49 4.19
C VAL A 105 1.28 -0.68 4.02
N LEU A 106 1.83 -0.18 5.11
CA LEU A 106 3.09 0.57 5.06
C LEU A 106 4.24 -0.31 4.55
N ASP A 107 4.28 -1.57 4.97
CA ASP A 107 5.29 -2.53 4.48
C ASP A 107 5.16 -2.75 2.97
N MET A 108 3.95 -2.85 2.46
CA MET A 108 3.74 -3.00 1.02
C MET A 108 4.25 -1.78 0.25
N MET A 109 3.96 -0.58 0.77
CA MET A 109 4.48 0.66 0.18
C MET A 109 6.01 0.65 0.17
N PHE A 110 6.62 0.22 1.28
CA PHE A 110 8.07 0.14 1.39
C PHE A 110 8.65 -0.83 0.36
N GLU A 111 8.01 -1.98 0.14
CA GLU A 111 8.48 -2.94 -0.86
C GLU A 111 8.53 -2.32 -2.26
N ILE A 112 7.58 -1.47 -2.58
CA ILE A 112 7.56 -0.80 -3.88
C ILE A 112 8.70 0.23 -3.98
N VAL A 113 8.84 1.11 -2.98
CA VAL A 113 9.87 2.15 -3.05
C VAL A 113 11.29 1.58 -2.97
N ALA A 114 11.46 0.43 -2.33
CA ALA A 114 12.77 -0.19 -2.15
C ALA A 114 13.10 -1.23 -3.24
N ALA A 115 12.23 -1.40 -4.23
CA ALA A 115 12.35 -2.50 -5.20
C ALA A 115 13.66 -2.48 -5.98
N ASP A 116 14.20 -1.30 -6.27
CA ASP A 116 15.47 -1.16 -7.00
C ASP A 116 16.70 -1.05 -6.09
N GLY A 117 16.50 -1.16 -4.77
CA GLY A 117 17.59 -1.08 -3.79
C GLY A 117 18.04 0.32 -3.43
N LYS A 118 17.34 1.34 -3.93
CA LYS A 118 17.63 2.74 -3.64
C LYS A 118 16.37 3.48 -3.27
N VAL A 119 16.50 4.50 -2.43
CA VAL A 119 15.38 5.36 -2.04
C VAL A 119 15.82 6.80 -2.20
N ASP A 120 15.06 7.61 -2.93
CA ASP A 120 15.33 9.03 -3.08
C ASP A 120 14.57 9.85 -2.02
N VAL A 121 14.77 11.17 -2.06
CA VAL A 121 14.19 12.07 -1.08
C VAL A 121 12.65 12.12 -1.18
N PHE A 122 12.10 11.98 -2.38
CA PHE A 122 10.65 12.01 -2.58
C PHE A 122 10.01 10.76 -1.99
N GLU A 123 10.66 9.61 -2.18
CA GLU A 123 10.19 8.35 -1.61
C GLU A 123 10.31 8.35 -0.09
N GLU A 124 11.39 8.90 0.45
CA GLU A 124 11.55 9.04 1.89
C GLU A 124 10.44 9.90 2.49
N ASN A 125 10.17 11.05 1.88
CA ASN A 125 9.10 11.94 2.34
C ASN A 125 7.74 11.26 2.30
N LEU A 126 7.46 10.52 1.22
CA LEU A 126 6.22 9.78 1.10
C LEU A 126 6.06 8.76 2.23
N MET A 127 7.10 7.98 2.49
CA MET A 127 7.05 6.93 3.51
C MET A 127 6.88 7.52 4.91
N ASN A 128 7.58 8.60 5.22
CA ASN A 128 7.43 9.28 6.51
C ASN A 128 6.02 9.84 6.68
N ARG A 129 5.49 10.45 5.63
CA ARG A 129 4.13 11.00 5.67
C ARG A 129 3.09 9.88 5.79
N ALA A 130 3.25 8.81 5.03
CA ALA A 130 2.34 7.67 5.09
C ALA A 130 2.35 7.02 6.48
N SER A 131 3.52 6.87 7.10
CA SER A 131 3.62 6.28 8.43
C SER A 131 2.88 7.11 9.47
N ASN A 132 2.91 8.44 9.36
CA ASN A 132 2.15 9.33 10.23
C ASN A 132 0.65 9.22 9.99
N LEU A 133 0.24 9.25 8.72
CA LEU A 133 -1.18 9.20 8.35
C LEU A 133 -1.81 7.84 8.67
N LEU A 134 -1.05 6.76 8.54
CA LEU A 134 -1.52 5.41 8.87
C LEU A 134 -1.47 5.12 10.37
N ARG A 135 -0.94 6.04 11.16
CA ARG A 135 -0.89 5.95 12.62
C ARG A 135 -0.20 4.68 13.11
N VAL A 136 0.93 4.36 12.49
CA VAL A 136 1.72 3.21 12.94
C VAL A 136 2.47 3.56 14.23
N PRO A 137 2.78 2.56 15.07
CA PRO A 137 3.50 2.83 16.32
C PRO A 137 4.90 3.42 16.10
N ASP A 138 5.39 4.17 17.08
CA ASP A 138 6.69 4.83 16.99
C ASP A 138 7.83 3.86 16.75
N TYR A 139 7.82 2.69 17.40
CA TYR A 139 8.89 1.72 17.22
C TYR A 139 8.97 1.24 15.76
N TYR A 140 7.83 1.07 15.12
CA TYR A 140 7.78 0.62 13.72
C TYR A 140 8.17 1.76 12.78
N ARG A 141 7.75 2.97 13.09
CA ARG A 141 8.12 4.16 12.34
C ARG A 141 9.63 4.36 12.34
N ASP A 142 10.26 4.17 13.51
CA ASP A 142 11.71 4.28 13.65
C ASP A 142 12.43 3.19 12.85
N GLU A 143 11.89 1.99 12.82
CA GLU A 143 12.43 0.88 12.02
C GLU A 143 12.39 1.21 10.53
N VAL A 144 11.26 1.72 10.03
CA VAL A 144 11.12 2.12 8.63
C VAL A 144 12.09 3.25 8.29
N ARG A 145 12.20 4.23 9.17
CA ARG A 145 13.13 5.36 8.97
C ARG A 145 14.57 4.89 8.84
N SER A 146 14.99 3.93 9.68
CA SER A 146 16.33 3.36 9.62
C SER A 146 16.59 2.63 8.30
N LYS A 147 15.60 1.87 7.83
CA LYS A 147 15.70 1.16 6.55
C LYS A 147 15.79 2.13 5.38
N LEU A 148 15.00 3.19 5.40
CA LEU A 148 15.04 4.22 4.36
C LEU A 148 16.41 4.90 4.31
N PHE A 149 16.93 5.26 5.48
CA PHE A 149 18.24 5.91 5.58
C PHE A 149 19.34 5.03 4.98
N ALA A 150 19.31 3.74 5.27
CA ALA A 150 20.30 2.79 4.74
C ALA A 150 20.24 2.73 3.20
N LEU A 151 19.05 2.78 2.63
CA LEU A 151 18.88 2.74 1.18
C LEU A 151 19.22 4.06 0.49
N MET A 152 19.10 5.17 1.19
CA MET A 152 19.48 6.48 0.68
C MET A 152 21.00 6.66 0.63
N SER A 153 21.72 5.92 1.45
CA SER A 153 23.20 5.99 1.50
C SER A 153 23.88 5.25 0.38
N LYS A 154 23.14 4.47 -0.39
CA LYS A 154 23.69 3.75 -1.54
C LYS A 154 23.69 4.64 -2.79
#